data_5c2f658673e45b75e291048e60d99146
#
_entry.id   5c2f658673e45b75e291048e60d99146
#
_cell.length_a   1.000
_cell.length_b   1.000
_cell.length_c   1.000
_cell.angle_alpha   90.00
_cell.angle_beta   90.00
_cell.angle_gamma   90.00
#
_symmetry.space_group_name_H-M   'P 1'
#
loop_
_entity.id
_entity.type
_entity.pdbx_description
1 polymer ?
#
loop_
_entity_poly.entity_id
_entity_poly.type
_entity_poly.pdbx_seq_one_letter_code
_entity_poly.pdbx_strand_id
1 'polypeptide(L)'
;MSKTITVETTINASLDEVWSEVSRIENHSNWMKDAVKIDFESETKSGVGTKIKVLTKIGPIKLYDYMTFTKWEEKKIIGVDHIGIVTGKGEMEFNKIDDNTTNFKWTETLKFPFYLFGPIGEIVGLSLIHI
;
A
#
# COMPACT_ATOMS: atom_id res chain seq x y z
N MET A 1 8.18 -6.06 17.76
CA MET A 1 6.98 -5.21 18.02
C MET A 1 6.05 -5.31 16.84
N SER A 2 4.75 -5.49 17.07
CA SER A 2 3.77 -5.47 16.00
C SER A 2 2.76 -4.34 16.23
N LYS A 3 2.24 -3.82 15.15
CA LYS A 3 1.30 -2.71 15.15
C LYS A 3 0.28 -2.89 14.04
N THR A 4 -0.99 -2.66 14.35
CA THR A 4 -2.04 -2.58 13.35
C THR A 4 -2.41 -1.12 13.15
N ILE A 5 -2.37 -0.69 11.90
CA ILE A 5 -2.69 0.67 11.49
C ILE A 5 -3.80 0.59 10.46
N THR A 6 -4.89 1.30 10.69
CA THR A 6 -6.00 1.37 9.75
C THR A 6 -6.25 2.82 9.40
N VAL A 7 -6.29 3.10 8.09
CA VAL A 7 -6.63 4.42 7.58
C VAL A 7 -7.77 4.24 6.58
N GLU A 8 -8.79 5.06 6.73
CA GLU A 8 -9.98 5.02 5.88
C GLU A 8 -10.28 6.42 5.38
N THR A 9 -10.54 6.54 4.10
CA THR A 9 -10.81 7.84 3.49
C THR A 9 -11.87 7.70 2.40
N THR A 10 -12.57 8.80 2.18
CA THR A 10 -13.52 8.93 1.07
C THR A 10 -12.83 9.68 -0.06
N ILE A 11 -12.81 9.08 -1.23
CA ILE A 11 -12.17 9.63 -2.43
C ILE A 11 -13.25 10.12 -3.38
N ASN A 12 -13.13 11.36 -3.84
CA ASN A 12 -14.08 11.97 -4.78
C ASN A 12 -13.77 11.52 -6.22
N ALA A 13 -13.89 10.24 -6.45
CA ALA A 13 -13.69 9.61 -7.75
C ALA A 13 -14.48 8.31 -7.81
N SER A 14 -14.81 7.85 -9.01
CA SER A 14 -15.53 6.61 -9.20
C SER A 14 -14.69 5.41 -8.75
N LEU A 15 -15.35 4.30 -8.43
CA LEU A 15 -14.65 3.06 -8.10
C LEU A 15 -13.72 2.62 -9.23
N ASP A 16 -14.13 2.77 -10.48
CA ASP A 16 -13.30 2.42 -11.63
C ASP A 16 -12.02 3.26 -11.69
N GLU A 17 -12.13 4.55 -11.46
CA GLU A 17 -10.97 5.45 -11.45
C GLU A 17 -10.01 5.14 -10.31
N VAL A 18 -10.54 4.95 -9.09
CA VAL A 18 -9.73 4.61 -7.92
C VAL A 18 -9.04 3.27 -8.13
N TRP A 19 -9.77 2.26 -8.56
CA TRP A 19 -9.20 0.95 -8.83
C TRP A 19 -8.12 1.02 -9.91
N SER A 20 -8.38 1.74 -11.00
CA SER A 20 -7.42 1.88 -12.09
C SER A 20 -6.10 2.48 -11.62
N GLU A 21 -6.14 3.47 -10.74
CA GLU A 21 -4.93 4.11 -10.22
C GLU A 21 -4.21 3.22 -9.21
N VAL A 22 -4.93 2.65 -8.25
CA VAL A 22 -4.31 1.86 -7.17
C VAL A 22 -3.84 0.50 -7.65
N SER A 23 -4.56 -0.14 -8.57
CA SER A 23 -4.17 -1.45 -9.09
C SER A 23 -2.94 -1.40 -9.99
N ARG A 24 -2.57 -0.24 -10.48
CA ARG A 24 -1.33 -0.06 -11.23
C ARG A 24 -0.19 0.15 -10.25
N ILE A 25 0.46 -0.94 -9.90
CA ILE A 25 1.52 -0.93 -8.88
C ILE A 25 2.65 0.04 -9.27
N GLU A 26 2.99 0.11 -10.54
CA GLU A 26 4.03 1.02 -11.05
C GLU A 26 3.72 2.50 -10.80
N ASN A 27 2.46 2.83 -10.56
CA ASN A 27 2.03 4.21 -10.29
C ASN A 27 1.98 4.54 -8.80
N HIS A 28 2.27 3.59 -7.92
CA HIS A 28 2.19 3.83 -6.47
C HIS A 28 3.10 4.97 -6.02
N SER A 29 4.25 5.15 -6.64
CA SER A 29 5.15 6.27 -6.31
C SER A 29 4.55 7.64 -6.63
N ASN A 30 3.48 7.71 -7.43
CA ASN A 30 2.81 8.98 -7.75
C ASN A 30 1.94 9.48 -6.59
N TRP A 31 1.42 8.58 -5.76
CA TRP A 31 0.55 8.94 -4.65
C TRP A 31 1.07 8.48 -3.28
N MET A 32 1.98 7.53 -3.23
CA MET A 32 2.69 7.14 -2.01
C MET A 32 3.95 7.99 -1.90
N LYS A 33 3.89 9.00 -1.06
CA LYS A 33 4.96 10.01 -0.94
C LYS A 33 6.34 9.43 -0.63
N ASP A 34 6.38 8.40 0.21
CA ASP A 34 7.63 7.85 0.70
C ASP A 34 8.15 6.65 -0.11
N ALA A 35 7.39 6.20 -1.09
CA ALA A 35 7.83 5.17 -2.02
C ALA A 35 8.64 5.82 -3.13
N VAL A 36 9.95 5.76 -3.01
CA VAL A 36 10.87 6.43 -3.95
C VAL A 36 11.00 5.68 -5.26
N LYS A 37 11.06 4.35 -5.18
CA LYS A 37 11.26 3.50 -6.36
C LYS A 37 10.62 2.15 -6.14
N ILE A 38 9.94 1.65 -7.18
CA ILE A 38 9.31 0.34 -7.17
C ILE A 38 9.92 -0.49 -8.29
N ASP A 39 10.49 -1.63 -7.94
CA ASP A 39 11.04 -2.59 -8.89
C ASP A 39 10.24 -3.89 -8.82
N PHE A 40 9.83 -4.39 -9.98
CA PHE A 40 9.18 -5.70 -10.07
C PHE A 40 10.23 -6.81 -10.01
N GLU A 41 10.01 -7.79 -9.13
CA GLU A 41 10.87 -8.96 -9.01
C GLU A 41 10.23 -10.23 -9.59
N SER A 42 9.04 -10.09 -10.18
CA SER A 42 8.32 -11.15 -10.87
C SER A 42 8.04 -10.72 -12.30
N GLU A 43 7.74 -11.68 -13.16
CA GLU A 43 7.30 -11.37 -14.53
C GLU A 43 5.90 -10.78 -14.52
N THR A 44 5.06 -11.24 -13.60
CA THR A 44 3.73 -10.71 -13.39
C THR A 44 3.80 -9.33 -12.76
N LYS A 45 3.04 -8.38 -13.28
CA LYS A 45 3.00 -7.00 -12.79
C LYS A 45 1.66 -6.63 -12.14
N SER A 46 0.75 -7.57 -12.07
CA SER A 46 -0.53 -7.42 -11.39
C SER A 46 -1.06 -8.79 -10.99
N GLY A 47 -1.98 -8.81 -10.02
CA GLY A 47 -2.59 -10.05 -9.55
C GLY A 47 -1.78 -10.76 -8.48
N VAL A 48 -2.33 -11.87 -8.00
CA VAL A 48 -1.69 -12.72 -6.99
C VAL A 48 -0.38 -13.27 -7.53
N GLY A 49 0.64 -13.28 -6.68
CA GLY A 49 1.97 -13.77 -7.05
C GLY A 49 2.93 -12.68 -7.51
N THR A 50 2.45 -11.47 -7.74
CA THR A 50 3.31 -10.34 -8.09
C THR A 50 4.23 -10.03 -6.92
N LYS A 51 5.52 -9.83 -7.22
CA LYS A 51 6.54 -9.50 -6.21
C LYS A 51 7.19 -8.18 -6.58
N ILE A 52 7.32 -7.31 -5.59
CA ILE A 52 7.96 -6.01 -5.77
C ILE A 52 8.96 -5.74 -4.65
N LYS A 53 9.90 -4.85 -4.97
CA LYS A 53 10.88 -4.29 -4.05
C LYS A 53 10.68 -2.79 -4.06
N VAL A 54 10.35 -2.23 -2.91
CA VAL A 54 10.08 -0.80 -2.79
C VAL A 54 11.20 -0.15 -1.98
N LEU A 55 11.83 0.86 -2.56
CA LEU A 55 12.74 1.72 -1.82
C LEU A 55 11.90 2.79 -1.11
N THR A 56 11.90 2.72 0.21
CA THR A 56 11.15 3.63 1.05
C THR A 56 12.11 4.56 1.78
N LYS A 57 11.81 5.86 1.75
CA LYS A 57 12.61 6.87 2.42
C LYS A 57 11.80 7.51 3.53
N ILE A 58 12.31 7.43 4.76
CA ILE A 58 11.69 7.98 5.96
C ILE A 58 12.69 8.92 6.61
N GLY A 59 12.57 10.23 6.32
CA GLY A 59 13.56 11.18 6.79
C GLY A 59 14.95 10.82 6.29
N PRO A 60 15.94 10.63 7.17
CA PRO A 60 17.28 10.20 6.77
C PRO A 60 17.40 8.69 6.55
N ILE A 61 16.36 7.93 6.87
CA ILE A 61 16.38 6.46 6.80
C ILE A 61 15.85 5.99 5.44
N LYS A 62 16.63 5.10 4.79
CA LYS A 62 16.20 4.42 3.58
C LYS A 62 16.16 2.93 3.88
N LEU A 63 15.09 2.26 3.45
CA LEU A 63 14.99 0.81 3.58
C LEU A 63 14.27 0.22 2.37
N TYR A 64 14.53 -1.07 2.13
CA TYR A 64 13.81 -1.81 1.12
C TYR A 64 12.70 -2.61 1.76
N ASP A 65 11.51 -2.47 1.22
CA ASP A 65 10.36 -3.25 1.60
C ASP A 65 10.05 -4.22 0.46
N TYR A 66 10.00 -5.51 0.79
CA TYR A 66 9.70 -6.56 -0.18
C TYR A 66 8.27 -7.01 0.03
N MET A 67 7.50 -7.00 -1.04
CA MET A 67 6.08 -7.36 -0.98
C MET A 67 5.73 -8.45 -1.97
N THR A 68 4.86 -9.36 -1.54
CA THR A 68 4.23 -10.35 -2.41
C THR A 68 2.73 -10.14 -2.34
N PHE A 69 2.09 -9.99 -3.48
CA PHE A 69 0.64 -9.81 -3.53
C PHE A 69 -0.05 -11.17 -3.35
N THR A 70 -0.88 -11.26 -2.33
CA THR A 70 -1.52 -12.52 -1.89
C THR A 70 -3.01 -12.54 -2.11
N LYS A 71 -3.65 -11.36 -2.25
CA LYS A 71 -5.08 -11.23 -2.57
C LYS A 71 -5.24 -10.22 -3.68
N TRP A 72 -6.14 -10.53 -4.61
CA TRP A 72 -6.41 -9.61 -5.72
C TRP A 72 -7.81 -9.91 -6.26
N GLU A 73 -8.79 -9.15 -5.80
CA GLU A 73 -10.16 -9.22 -6.31
C GLU A 73 -10.49 -7.87 -6.92
N GLU A 74 -10.77 -7.86 -8.21
CA GLU A 74 -10.98 -6.62 -8.96
C GLU A 74 -12.04 -5.73 -8.31
N LYS A 75 -11.67 -4.47 -8.06
CA LYS A 75 -12.51 -3.43 -7.46
C LYS A 75 -12.98 -3.74 -6.04
N LYS A 76 -12.37 -4.69 -5.37
CA LYS A 76 -12.72 -5.09 -4.00
C LYS A 76 -11.56 -5.04 -3.03
N ILE A 77 -10.49 -5.79 -3.31
CA ILE A 77 -9.39 -5.92 -2.36
C ILE A 77 -8.06 -6.23 -3.04
N ILE A 78 -7.01 -5.65 -2.52
CA ILE A 78 -5.63 -6.03 -2.82
C ILE A 78 -4.95 -6.31 -1.49
N GLY A 79 -4.34 -7.49 -1.35
CA GLY A 79 -3.61 -7.88 -0.16
C GLY A 79 -2.16 -8.18 -0.47
N VAL A 80 -1.27 -7.87 0.48
CA VAL A 80 0.16 -8.09 0.34
C VAL A 80 0.74 -8.68 1.62
N ASP A 81 1.83 -9.43 1.46
CA ASP A 81 2.71 -9.82 2.56
C ASP A 81 4.00 -9.00 2.44
N HIS A 82 4.45 -8.43 3.54
CA HIS A 82 5.73 -7.75 3.64
C HIS A 82 6.79 -8.72 4.16
N ILE A 83 7.95 -8.73 3.53
CA ILE A 83 9.07 -9.62 3.88
C ILE A 83 10.34 -8.78 3.98
N GLY A 84 11.06 -8.90 5.08
CA GLY A 84 12.32 -8.17 5.30
C GLY A 84 12.39 -7.55 6.69
N ILE A 85 12.93 -6.33 6.80
CA ILE A 85 13.00 -5.60 8.08
C ILE A 85 11.59 -5.35 8.62
N VAL A 86 10.67 -5.02 7.72
CA VAL A 86 9.25 -4.92 8.01
C VAL A 86 8.60 -6.20 7.51
N THR A 87 7.86 -6.88 8.38
CA THR A 87 7.10 -8.09 8.03
C THR A 87 5.65 -7.90 8.41
N GLY A 88 4.75 -8.66 7.79
CA GLY A 88 3.33 -8.61 8.11
C GLY A 88 2.47 -8.56 6.87
N LYS A 89 1.25 -8.05 7.04
CA LYS A 89 0.23 -8.06 5.99
C LYS A 89 -0.38 -6.69 5.80
N GLY A 90 -0.70 -6.37 4.55
CA GLY A 90 -1.45 -5.18 4.21
C GLY A 90 -2.66 -5.54 3.37
N GLU A 91 -3.76 -4.82 3.55
CA GLU A 91 -4.96 -4.98 2.76
C GLU A 91 -5.52 -3.62 2.39
N MET A 92 -5.83 -3.44 1.11
CA MET A 92 -6.51 -2.26 0.58
C MET A 92 -7.89 -2.70 0.11
N GLU A 93 -8.93 -2.10 0.69
CA GLU A 93 -10.32 -2.45 0.39
C GLU A 93 -11.02 -1.26 -0.27
N PHE A 94 -11.80 -1.56 -1.28
CA PHE A 94 -12.48 -0.58 -2.12
C PHE A 94 -13.99 -0.78 -2.03
N ASN A 95 -14.73 0.27 -1.68
CA ASN A 95 -16.19 0.22 -1.60
C ASN A 95 -16.81 1.41 -2.32
N LYS A 96 -17.70 1.12 -3.26
CA LYS A 96 -18.44 2.15 -3.97
C LYS A 96 -19.46 2.78 -3.04
N ILE A 97 -19.43 4.11 -2.91
CA ILE A 97 -20.44 4.87 -2.18
C ILE A 97 -21.52 5.34 -3.16
N ASP A 98 -21.10 5.97 -4.26
CA ASP A 98 -21.94 6.35 -5.38
C ASP A 98 -21.12 6.41 -6.66
N ASP A 99 -21.69 6.90 -7.76
CA ASP A 99 -20.99 6.90 -9.07
C ASP A 99 -19.72 7.76 -9.09
N ASN A 100 -19.57 8.68 -8.17
CA ASN A 100 -18.44 9.61 -8.13
C ASN A 100 -17.67 9.58 -6.82
N THR A 101 -17.95 8.61 -5.95
CA THR A 101 -17.37 8.57 -4.61
C THR A 101 -17.04 7.13 -4.23
N THR A 102 -15.83 6.93 -3.72
CA THR A 102 -15.34 5.62 -3.30
C THR A 102 -14.78 5.70 -1.89
N ASN A 103 -15.12 4.71 -1.06
CA ASN A 103 -14.46 4.53 0.23
C ASN A 103 -13.25 3.63 0.06
N PHE A 104 -12.10 4.09 0.51
CA PHE A 104 -10.82 3.37 0.46
C PHE A 104 -10.34 3.13 1.88
N LYS A 105 -10.10 1.86 2.23
CA LYS A 105 -9.64 1.46 3.55
C LYS A 105 -8.33 0.69 3.42
N TRP A 106 -7.31 1.14 4.11
CA TRP A 106 -5.99 0.53 4.11
C TRP A 106 -5.65 0.07 5.51
N THR A 107 -5.43 -1.23 5.68
CA THR A 107 -5.07 -1.84 6.96
C THR A 107 -3.71 -2.49 6.83
N GLU A 108 -2.78 -2.15 7.72
CA GLU A 108 -1.46 -2.76 7.80
C GLU A 108 -1.26 -3.35 9.17
N THR A 109 -0.93 -4.63 9.23
CA THR A 109 -0.52 -5.29 10.47
C THR A 109 0.95 -5.64 10.31
N LEU A 110 1.81 -4.83 10.91
CA LEU A 110 3.24 -4.86 10.67
C LEU A 110 4.02 -5.24 11.93
N LYS A 111 5.09 -5.98 11.73
CA LYS A 111 6.08 -6.30 12.74
C LYS A 111 7.41 -5.70 12.30
N PHE A 112 8.01 -4.86 13.13
CA PHE A 112 9.19 -4.09 12.79
C PHE A 112 9.98 -3.72 14.05
N PRO A 113 11.27 -3.30 13.89
CA PRO A 113 12.06 -2.80 15.02
C PRO A 113 11.39 -1.58 15.67
N PHE A 114 11.48 -1.49 16.99
CA PHE A 114 10.80 -0.43 17.74
C PHE A 114 11.18 0.99 17.32
N TYR A 115 12.39 1.19 16.83
CA TYR A 115 12.84 2.52 16.38
C TYR A 115 12.15 3.01 15.10
N LEU A 116 11.44 2.11 14.38
CA LEU A 116 10.67 2.48 13.21
C LEU A 116 9.18 2.70 13.51
N PHE A 117 8.77 2.54 14.77
CA PHE A 117 7.36 2.58 15.16
C PHE A 117 6.64 3.87 14.71
N GLY A 118 7.18 5.03 15.08
CA GLY A 118 6.59 6.31 14.69
C GLY A 118 6.64 6.59 13.20
N PRO A 119 7.83 6.46 12.57
CA PRO A 119 7.98 6.71 11.14
C PRO A 119 7.07 5.86 10.25
N ILE A 120 6.93 4.57 10.53
CA ILE A 120 6.07 3.68 9.72
C ILE A 120 4.60 4.07 9.84
N GLY A 121 4.13 4.39 11.04
CA GLY A 121 2.76 4.86 11.23
C GLY A 121 2.47 6.15 10.45
N GLU A 122 3.41 7.07 10.44
CA GLU A 122 3.32 8.32 9.70
C GLU A 122 3.26 8.09 8.19
N ILE A 123 4.03 7.17 7.65
CA ILE A 123 4.04 6.85 6.22
C ILE A 123 2.65 6.40 5.75
N VAL A 124 2.02 5.47 6.46
CA VAL A 124 0.69 4.97 6.07
C VAL A 124 -0.32 6.10 6.04
N GLY A 125 -0.32 6.96 7.06
CA GLY A 125 -1.21 8.12 7.12
C GLY A 125 -0.97 9.11 5.99
N LEU A 126 0.29 9.48 5.75
CA LEU A 126 0.66 10.44 4.71
C LEU A 126 0.35 9.93 3.30
N SER A 127 0.55 8.65 3.04
CA SER A 127 0.29 8.07 1.72
C SER A 127 -1.16 8.25 1.29
N LEU A 128 -2.12 8.18 2.22
CA LEU A 128 -3.54 8.35 1.90
C LEU A 128 -3.95 9.79 1.65
N ILE A 129 -3.21 10.76 2.15
CA ILE A 129 -3.49 12.18 1.93
C ILE A 129 -3.32 12.56 0.45
N HIS A 130 -2.46 11.85 -0.27
CA HIS A 130 -2.12 12.16 -1.65
C HIS A 130 -2.94 11.40 -2.70
N ILE A 131 -3.89 10.58 -2.27
CA ILE A 131 -4.84 9.92 -3.16
C ILE A 131 -5.93 10.89 -3.60
#